data_6474ac9c80ed5a8fc6c38362cb257ada
#
_entry.id   6474ac9c80ed5a8fc6c38362cb257ada
#
_cell.length_a   1.000
_cell.length_b   1.000
_cell.length_c   1.000
_cell.angle_alpha   90.00
_cell.angle_beta   90.00
_cell.angle_gamma   90.00
#
_symmetry.space_group_name_H-M   'P 1'
#
loop_
_entity.id
_entity.type
_entity.pdbx_description
1 polymer ?
#
loop_
_entity_poly.entity_id
_entity_poly.type
_entity_poly.pdbx_seq_one_letter_code
_entity_poly.pdbx_strand_id
1 'polypeptide(L)'
;APGAALVVGVLLAGAYALFSGWGVPSQRTVLMLATVGLLRLSGKQWPWPHVWLLACAVVVAIDPWALLQAGFWLSFVAVGVLFATDSGAGYAGKTRARGYFYAMFREQWVITLALAPLTLLLFGQVSVVGLVANALAIPWVTLLITPLAMGGVLLAPLWDLAASAIAAMALCLELLAALPYATVSVAQAPLWAGIAGVVGAVLLVMQLPWSL
;
A
#
# COMPACT_ATOMS: atom_id res chain seq x y z
N ALA A 1 -24.95 4.71 -11.45
CA ALA A 1 -25.09 5.32 -10.12
C ALA A 1 -23.81 5.08 -9.32
N PRO A 2 -23.23 6.09 -8.65
CA PRO A 2 -21.93 5.94 -7.94
C PRO A 2 -21.97 4.86 -6.86
N GLY A 3 -23.11 4.64 -6.21
CA GLY A 3 -23.27 3.58 -5.21
C GLY A 3 -23.13 2.17 -5.80
N ALA A 4 -23.66 1.93 -7.01
CA ALA A 4 -23.51 0.63 -7.66
C ALA A 4 -22.05 0.32 -7.98
N ALA A 5 -21.28 1.32 -8.44
CA ALA A 5 -19.86 1.15 -8.71
C ALA A 5 -19.05 0.81 -7.44
N LEU A 6 -19.40 1.43 -6.30
CA LEU A 6 -18.79 1.09 -5.00
C LEU A 6 -19.08 -0.35 -4.59
N VAL A 7 -20.33 -0.77 -4.66
CA VAL A 7 -20.74 -2.14 -4.31
C VAL A 7 -20.03 -3.16 -5.21
N VAL A 8 -20.04 -2.92 -6.52
CA VAL A 8 -19.35 -3.79 -7.49
C VAL A 8 -17.85 -3.83 -7.21
N GLY A 9 -17.21 -2.69 -6.90
CA GLY A 9 -15.80 -2.62 -6.55
C GLY A 9 -15.45 -3.44 -5.30
N VAL A 10 -16.27 -3.35 -4.25
CA VAL A 10 -16.08 -4.15 -3.01
C VAL A 10 -16.27 -5.64 -3.30
N LEU A 11 -17.29 -6.01 -4.07
CA LEU A 11 -17.56 -7.41 -4.44
C LEU A 11 -16.42 -7.99 -5.30
N LEU A 12 -15.93 -7.25 -6.27
CA LEU A 12 -14.79 -7.67 -7.10
C LEU A 12 -13.51 -7.82 -6.29
N ALA A 13 -13.25 -6.89 -5.36
CA ALA A 13 -12.10 -7.00 -4.45
C ALA A 13 -12.24 -8.21 -3.52
N GLY A 14 -13.44 -8.48 -3.01
CA GLY A 14 -13.74 -9.68 -2.22
C GLY A 14 -13.55 -10.97 -3.01
N ALA A 15 -14.07 -11.02 -4.24
CA ALA A 15 -13.89 -12.16 -5.13
C ALA A 15 -12.42 -12.40 -5.47
N TYR A 16 -11.66 -11.34 -5.76
CA TYR A 16 -10.21 -11.44 -5.96
C TYR A 16 -9.48 -11.94 -4.71
N ALA A 17 -9.85 -11.43 -3.53
CA ALA A 17 -9.25 -11.87 -2.27
C ALA A 17 -9.51 -13.37 -2.00
N LEU A 18 -10.71 -13.85 -2.29
CA LEU A 18 -11.04 -15.28 -2.20
C LEU A 18 -10.26 -16.11 -3.21
N PHE A 19 -10.18 -15.64 -4.46
CA PHE A 19 -9.41 -16.30 -5.51
C PHE A 19 -7.90 -16.36 -5.18
N SER A 20 -7.34 -15.34 -4.55
CA SER A 20 -5.94 -15.27 -4.14
C SER A 20 -5.61 -16.02 -2.84
N GLY A 21 -6.54 -16.81 -2.31
CA GLY A 21 -6.36 -17.66 -1.14
C GLY A 21 -6.69 -17.00 0.21
N TRP A 22 -7.44 -15.88 0.20
CA TRP A 22 -7.93 -15.18 1.41
C TRP A 22 -6.84 -14.89 2.45
N GLY A 23 -5.67 -14.45 2.00
CA GLY A 23 -4.55 -14.10 2.88
C GLY A 23 -4.85 -12.90 3.78
N VAL A 24 -4.19 -12.79 4.94
CA VAL A 24 -4.39 -11.71 5.91
C VAL A 24 -4.28 -10.29 5.29
N PRO A 25 -3.34 -10.00 4.36
CA PRO A 25 -3.29 -8.69 3.70
C PRO A 25 -4.52 -8.38 2.84
N SER A 26 -5.04 -9.40 2.12
CA SER A 26 -6.22 -9.22 1.27
C SER A 26 -7.50 -9.05 2.10
N GLN A 27 -7.65 -9.80 3.21
CA GLN A 27 -8.76 -9.59 4.15
C GLN A 27 -8.81 -8.16 4.66
N ARG A 28 -7.68 -7.62 5.11
CA ARG A 28 -7.57 -6.22 5.58
C ARG A 28 -7.98 -5.22 4.51
N THR A 29 -7.50 -5.41 3.29
CA THR A 29 -7.84 -4.52 2.17
C THR A 29 -9.33 -4.55 1.86
N VAL A 30 -9.96 -5.73 1.85
CA VAL A 30 -11.40 -5.88 1.63
C VAL A 30 -12.19 -5.20 2.76
N LEU A 31 -11.80 -5.39 4.03
CA LEU A 31 -12.46 -4.77 5.17
C LEU A 31 -12.35 -3.24 5.16
N MET A 32 -11.17 -2.70 4.84
CA MET A 32 -10.98 -1.26 4.66
C MET A 32 -11.86 -0.72 3.55
N LEU A 33 -11.86 -1.38 2.38
CA LEU A 33 -12.65 -0.96 1.23
C LEU A 33 -14.14 -1.05 1.50
N ALA A 34 -14.60 -2.11 2.16
CA ALA A 34 -15.99 -2.28 2.57
C ALA A 34 -16.42 -1.19 3.56
N THR A 35 -15.60 -0.89 4.56
CA THR A 35 -15.88 0.17 5.54
C THR A 35 -15.99 1.53 4.85
N VAL A 36 -15.04 1.88 4.00
CA VAL A 36 -15.07 3.12 3.21
C VAL A 36 -16.30 3.17 2.30
N GLY A 37 -16.61 2.04 1.64
CA GLY A 37 -17.77 1.91 0.76
C GLY A 37 -19.08 2.14 1.51
N LEU A 38 -19.28 1.50 2.66
CA LEU A 38 -20.46 1.66 3.50
C LEU A 38 -20.64 3.10 4.00
N LEU A 39 -19.54 3.74 4.44
CA LEU A 39 -19.56 5.14 4.86
C LEU A 39 -19.94 6.09 3.71
N ARG A 40 -19.42 5.86 2.51
CA ARG A 40 -19.79 6.64 1.32
C ARG A 40 -21.26 6.41 0.91
N LEU A 41 -21.77 5.19 1.06
CA LEU A 41 -23.18 4.88 0.78
C LEU A 41 -24.12 5.54 1.78
N SER A 42 -23.67 5.86 3.01
CA SER A 42 -24.48 6.59 4.00
C SER A 42 -24.79 8.03 3.61
N GLY A 43 -24.19 8.55 2.52
CA GLY A 43 -24.39 9.90 2.01
C GLY A 43 -23.77 11.02 2.86
N LYS A 44 -23.15 10.68 4.00
CA LYS A 44 -22.49 11.64 4.88
C LYS A 44 -21.02 11.81 4.45
N GLN A 45 -20.56 13.05 4.44
CA GLN A 45 -19.16 13.38 4.20
C GLN A 45 -18.39 13.26 5.52
N TRP A 46 -17.72 12.13 5.71
CA TRP A 46 -16.89 11.90 6.87
C TRP A 46 -15.48 12.45 6.60
N PRO A 47 -14.88 13.20 7.54
CA PRO A 47 -13.47 13.56 7.45
C PRO A 47 -12.60 12.29 7.37
N TRP A 48 -11.58 12.31 6.51
CA TRP A 48 -10.74 11.14 6.27
C TRP A 48 -10.13 10.50 7.54
N PRO A 49 -9.76 11.25 8.61
CA PRO A 49 -9.24 10.63 9.82
C PRO A 49 -10.26 9.72 10.51
N HIS A 50 -11.56 10.10 10.51
CA HIS A 50 -12.63 9.29 11.09
C HIS A 50 -12.86 8.02 10.27
N VAL A 51 -12.83 8.12 8.94
CA VAL A 51 -12.95 6.96 8.04
C VAL A 51 -11.80 5.98 8.28
N TRP A 52 -10.58 6.50 8.38
CA TRP A 52 -9.38 5.71 8.63
C TRP A 52 -9.41 5.03 10.00
N LEU A 53 -9.77 5.76 11.08
CA LEU A 53 -9.90 5.23 12.43
C LEU A 53 -11.01 4.16 12.50
N LEU A 54 -12.13 4.38 11.84
CA LEU A 54 -13.23 3.41 11.83
C LEU A 54 -12.81 2.12 11.09
N ALA A 55 -12.11 2.24 9.96
CA ALA A 55 -11.58 1.08 9.26
C ALA A 55 -10.58 0.30 10.14
N CYS A 56 -9.72 1.01 10.88
CA CYS A 56 -8.82 0.43 11.87
C CYS A 56 -9.60 -0.33 12.96
N ALA A 57 -10.62 0.32 13.54
CA ALA A 57 -11.47 -0.27 14.57
C ALA A 57 -12.19 -1.52 14.09
N VAL A 58 -12.74 -1.51 12.88
CA VAL A 58 -13.41 -2.68 12.27
C VAL A 58 -12.45 -3.86 12.12
N VAL A 59 -11.24 -3.62 11.60
CA VAL A 59 -10.23 -4.68 11.44
C VAL A 59 -9.84 -5.26 12.79
N VAL A 60 -9.57 -4.41 13.81
CA VAL A 60 -9.20 -4.86 15.16
C VAL A 60 -10.36 -5.57 15.87
N ALA A 61 -11.60 -5.16 15.63
CA ALA A 61 -12.77 -5.82 16.20
C ALA A 61 -12.96 -7.25 15.65
N ILE A 62 -12.61 -7.47 14.37
CA ILE A 62 -12.68 -8.78 13.72
C ILE A 62 -11.47 -9.65 14.06
N ASP A 63 -10.27 -9.06 14.03
CA ASP A 63 -9.01 -9.71 14.38
C ASP A 63 -8.23 -8.87 15.40
N PRO A 64 -8.42 -9.09 16.71
CA PRO A 64 -7.67 -8.37 17.77
C PRO A 64 -6.15 -8.61 17.69
N TRP A 65 -5.72 -9.76 17.18
CA TRP A 65 -4.31 -10.09 17.02
C TRP A 65 -3.63 -9.31 15.90
N ALA A 66 -4.41 -8.63 15.05
CA ALA A 66 -3.87 -7.76 14.00
C ALA A 66 -2.90 -6.71 14.56
N LEU A 67 -3.15 -6.18 15.76
CA LEU A 67 -2.29 -5.20 16.43
C LEU A 67 -0.86 -5.69 16.70
N LEU A 68 -0.66 -7.01 16.82
CA LEU A 68 0.66 -7.62 17.02
C LEU A 68 1.39 -7.87 15.69
N GLN A 69 0.73 -7.70 14.58
CA GLN A 69 1.28 -7.95 13.24
C GLN A 69 1.93 -6.68 12.68
N ALA A 70 3.22 -6.75 12.33
CA ALA A 70 3.94 -5.65 11.68
C ALA A 70 3.22 -5.17 10.40
N GLY A 71 2.68 -6.10 9.62
CA GLY A 71 1.94 -5.79 8.41
C GLY A 71 0.65 -4.98 8.63
N PHE A 72 0.03 -5.05 9.81
CA PHE A 72 -1.09 -4.18 10.17
C PHE A 72 -0.64 -2.72 10.24
N TRP A 73 0.39 -2.44 11.02
CA TRP A 73 0.91 -1.09 11.18
C TRP A 73 1.41 -0.50 9.88
N LEU A 74 2.17 -1.28 9.08
CA LEU A 74 2.64 -0.83 7.77
C LEU A 74 1.49 -0.47 6.83
N SER A 75 0.45 -1.30 6.78
CA SER A 75 -0.72 -1.08 5.93
C SER A 75 -1.50 0.18 6.33
N PHE A 76 -1.82 0.30 7.63
CA PHE A 76 -2.62 1.43 8.10
C PHE A 76 -1.85 2.74 8.07
N VAL A 77 -0.56 2.74 8.42
CA VAL A 77 0.28 3.95 8.31
C VAL A 77 0.45 4.36 6.86
N ALA A 78 0.69 3.42 5.93
CA ALA A 78 0.79 3.73 4.50
C ALA A 78 -0.48 4.41 3.96
N VAL A 79 -1.66 3.85 4.29
CA VAL A 79 -2.95 4.43 3.88
C VAL A 79 -3.18 5.79 4.55
N GLY A 80 -2.84 5.93 5.83
CA GLY A 80 -2.93 7.21 6.54
C GLY A 80 -2.05 8.29 5.90
N VAL A 81 -0.82 7.94 5.54
CA VAL A 81 0.11 8.83 4.82
C VAL A 81 -0.45 9.23 3.46
N LEU A 82 -0.99 8.28 2.69
CA LEU A 82 -1.61 8.57 1.40
C LEU A 82 -2.77 9.56 1.55
N PHE A 83 -3.67 9.35 2.50
CA PHE A 83 -4.77 10.29 2.74
C PHE A 83 -4.30 11.65 3.24
N ALA A 84 -3.23 11.70 4.02
CA ALA A 84 -2.66 12.97 4.50
C ALA A 84 -1.94 13.75 3.38
N THR A 85 -1.37 13.04 2.39
CA THR A 85 -0.67 13.67 1.25
C THR A 85 -1.57 13.99 0.08
N ASP A 86 -2.74 13.35 -0.01
CA ASP A 86 -3.74 13.61 -1.05
C ASP A 86 -4.49 14.90 -0.73
N SER A 87 -3.80 16.02 -0.95
CA SER A 87 -4.34 17.39 -0.76
C SER A 87 -5.38 17.76 -1.83
N GLY A 88 -6.12 16.79 -2.40
CA GLY A 88 -7.18 17.06 -3.38
C GLY A 88 -6.72 17.71 -4.70
N ALA A 89 -5.40 17.84 -4.89
CA ALA A 89 -4.82 18.29 -6.15
C ALA A 89 -4.94 17.15 -7.16
N GLY A 90 -6.17 16.97 -7.62
CA GLY A 90 -6.62 15.90 -8.47
C GLY A 90 -5.66 15.59 -9.60
N TYR A 91 -5.59 14.32 -9.93
CA TYR A 91 -5.09 13.78 -11.20
C TYR A 91 -5.79 14.41 -12.43
N ALA A 92 -6.72 15.30 -12.23
CA ALA A 92 -7.56 16.00 -13.21
C ALA A 92 -6.81 17.04 -14.04
N GLY A 93 -5.66 16.69 -14.60
CA GLY A 93 -4.96 17.62 -15.50
C GLY A 93 -3.65 17.13 -16.10
N LYS A 94 -3.13 16.00 -15.67
CA LYS A 94 -1.83 15.50 -16.20
C LYS A 94 -2.03 14.43 -17.27
N THR A 95 -2.48 14.86 -18.43
CA THR A 95 -2.67 14.01 -19.63
C THR A 95 -1.36 13.56 -20.31
N ARG A 96 -0.20 13.82 -19.74
CA ARG A 96 1.08 13.35 -20.26
C ARG A 96 1.60 12.19 -19.43
N ALA A 97 1.92 11.08 -20.07
CA ALA A 97 2.52 9.88 -19.45
C ALA A 97 3.69 10.22 -18.51
N ARG A 98 4.51 11.22 -18.87
CA ARG A 98 5.62 11.72 -18.05
C ARG A 98 5.17 12.29 -16.70
N GLY A 99 4.00 12.92 -16.64
CA GLY A 99 3.43 13.45 -15.39
C GLY A 99 2.92 12.32 -14.46
N TYR A 100 2.39 11.25 -15.05
CA TYR A 100 1.97 10.06 -14.32
C TYR A 100 3.15 9.33 -13.66
N PHE A 101 4.23 9.08 -14.42
CA PHE A 101 5.45 8.47 -13.88
C PHE A 101 6.06 9.29 -12.74
N TYR A 102 6.14 10.62 -12.91
CA TYR A 102 6.65 11.49 -11.86
C TYR A 102 5.77 11.44 -10.59
N ALA A 103 4.46 11.45 -10.73
CA ALA A 103 3.53 11.35 -9.61
C ALA A 103 3.69 10.01 -8.88
N MET A 104 3.76 8.89 -9.63
CA MET A 104 3.98 7.56 -9.07
C MET A 104 5.31 7.47 -8.30
N PHE A 105 6.41 7.99 -8.86
CA PHE A 105 7.70 8.03 -8.17
C PHE A 105 7.66 8.90 -6.90
N ARG A 106 7.01 10.05 -6.98
CA ARG A 106 6.85 10.94 -5.82
C ARG A 106 6.07 10.27 -4.70
N GLU A 107 4.96 9.63 -5.02
CA GLU A 107 4.16 8.88 -4.03
C GLU A 107 4.97 7.74 -3.40
N GLN A 108 5.71 6.99 -4.22
CA GLN A 108 6.57 5.92 -3.75
C GLN A 108 7.66 6.43 -2.79
N TRP A 109 8.28 7.58 -3.10
CA TRP A 109 9.25 8.23 -2.22
C TRP A 109 8.64 8.63 -0.89
N VAL A 110 7.50 9.30 -0.92
CA VAL A 110 6.80 9.77 0.28
C VAL A 110 6.44 8.59 1.19
N ILE A 111 5.86 7.53 0.63
CA ILE A 111 5.49 6.34 1.39
C ILE A 111 6.74 5.64 1.96
N THR A 112 7.78 5.47 1.17
CA THR A 112 9.02 4.81 1.61
C THR A 112 9.67 5.58 2.75
N LEU A 113 9.79 6.91 2.65
CA LEU A 113 10.35 7.74 3.71
C LEU A 113 9.48 7.75 4.97
N ALA A 114 8.15 7.84 4.80
CA ALA A 114 7.23 7.84 5.93
C ALA A 114 7.21 6.49 6.67
N LEU A 115 7.38 5.38 5.95
CA LEU A 115 7.41 4.04 6.53
C LEU A 115 8.80 3.62 7.02
N ALA A 116 9.88 4.28 6.62
CA ALA A 116 11.23 3.92 7.01
C ALA A 116 11.45 3.84 8.54
N PRO A 117 10.99 4.81 9.38
CA PRO A 117 11.11 4.71 10.82
C PRO A 117 10.33 3.52 11.39
N LEU A 118 9.17 3.22 10.82
CA LEU A 118 8.33 2.11 11.24
C LEU A 118 8.96 0.76 10.85
N THR A 119 9.54 0.65 9.67
CA THR A 119 10.26 -0.56 9.24
C THR A 119 11.50 -0.79 10.10
N LEU A 120 12.24 0.26 10.44
CA LEU A 120 13.36 0.18 11.37
C LEU A 120 12.91 -0.30 12.74
N LEU A 121 11.82 0.23 13.28
CA LEU A 121 11.29 -0.16 14.59
C LEU A 121 10.83 -1.63 14.61
N LEU A 122 10.13 -2.07 13.56
CA LEU A 122 9.52 -3.40 13.50
C LEU A 122 10.48 -4.51 13.07
N PHE A 123 11.43 -4.20 12.19
CA PHE A 123 12.31 -5.19 11.57
C PHE A 123 13.80 -4.99 11.86
N GLY A 124 14.21 -3.82 12.41
CA GLY A 124 15.61 -3.49 12.64
C GLY A 124 16.43 -3.29 11.35
N GLN A 125 15.75 -3.12 10.21
CA GLN A 125 16.40 -2.99 8.90
C GLN A 125 15.59 -2.11 7.94
N VAL A 126 16.28 -1.45 7.03
CA VAL A 126 15.70 -0.69 5.91
C VAL A 126 16.30 -1.18 4.60
N SER A 127 15.47 -1.38 3.61
CA SER A 127 15.93 -1.70 2.25
C SER A 127 16.23 -0.41 1.49
N VAL A 128 17.49 -0.21 1.12
CA VAL A 128 17.90 0.94 0.30
C VAL A 128 17.42 0.77 -1.14
N VAL A 129 17.46 -0.46 -1.65
CA VAL A 129 16.98 -0.77 -3.00
C VAL A 129 15.47 -0.95 -3.07
N GLY A 130 14.78 -0.99 -1.92
CA GLY A 130 13.34 -1.22 -1.84
C GLY A 130 12.51 -0.22 -2.63
N LEU A 131 12.98 1.05 -2.72
CA LEU A 131 12.33 2.07 -3.55
C LEU A 131 12.30 1.66 -5.03
N VAL A 132 13.45 1.24 -5.55
CA VAL A 132 13.60 0.83 -6.96
C VAL A 132 12.86 -0.49 -7.18
N ALA A 133 13.01 -1.44 -6.26
CA ALA A 133 12.32 -2.73 -6.30
C ALA A 133 10.79 -2.55 -6.34
N ASN A 134 10.23 -1.70 -5.48
CA ASN A 134 8.79 -1.44 -5.46
C ASN A 134 8.31 -0.67 -6.69
N ALA A 135 9.08 0.33 -7.15
CA ALA A 135 8.74 1.09 -8.35
C ALA A 135 8.71 0.21 -9.61
N LEU A 136 9.48 -0.87 -9.62
CA LEU A 136 9.50 -1.86 -10.70
C LEU A 136 8.42 -2.94 -10.48
N ALA A 137 8.37 -3.53 -9.29
CA ALA A 137 7.50 -4.67 -8.99
C ALA A 137 6.02 -4.29 -9.00
N ILE A 138 5.63 -3.12 -8.47
CA ILE A 138 4.22 -2.74 -8.38
C ILE A 138 3.57 -2.64 -9.76
N PRO A 139 4.11 -1.89 -10.76
CA PRO A 139 3.55 -1.87 -12.11
C PRO A 139 3.61 -3.25 -12.78
N TRP A 140 4.69 -4.00 -12.59
CA TRP A 140 4.87 -5.32 -13.19
C TRP A 140 3.79 -6.31 -12.71
N VAL A 141 3.56 -6.37 -11.40
CA VAL A 141 2.51 -7.22 -10.84
C VAL A 141 1.13 -6.75 -11.28
N THR A 142 0.86 -5.44 -11.19
CA THR A 142 -0.49 -4.91 -11.43
C THR A 142 -0.89 -4.96 -12.90
N LEU A 143 0.04 -4.65 -13.82
CA LEU A 143 -0.27 -4.52 -15.25
C LEU A 143 -0.01 -5.80 -16.05
N LEU A 144 0.85 -6.69 -15.56
CA LEU A 144 1.24 -7.88 -16.30
C LEU A 144 0.82 -9.16 -15.58
N ILE A 145 1.33 -9.41 -14.38
CA ILE A 145 1.10 -10.68 -13.67
C ILE A 145 -0.37 -10.85 -13.30
N THR A 146 -1.01 -9.85 -12.69
CA THR A 146 -2.40 -9.96 -12.24
C THR A 146 -3.37 -10.20 -13.41
N PRO A 147 -3.34 -9.44 -14.52
CA PRO A 147 -4.21 -9.73 -15.66
C PRO A 147 -3.96 -11.09 -16.31
N LEU A 148 -2.70 -11.50 -16.42
CA LEU A 148 -2.35 -12.82 -16.97
C LEU A 148 -2.87 -13.95 -16.07
N ALA A 149 -2.66 -13.85 -14.75
CA ALA A 149 -3.13 -14.83 -13.79
C ALA A 149 -4.66 -14.94 -13.77
N MET A 150 -5.37 -13.81 -13.80
CA MET A 150 -6.84 -13.79 -13.89
C MET A 150 -7.33 -14.32 -15.26
N GLY A 151 -6.68 -13.95 -16.35
CA GLY A 151 -6.99 -14.46 -17.68
C GLY A 151 -6.73 -15.95 -17.81
N GLY A 152 -5.78 -16.49 -17.06
CA GLY A 152 -5.45 -17.93 -17.01
C GLY A 152 -6.60 -18.81 -16.56
N VAL A 153 -7.58 -18.26 -15.82
CA VAL A 153 -8.83 -18.96 -15.46
C VAL A 153 -9.64 -19.34 -16.72
N LEU A 154 -9.59 -18.48 -17.74
CA LEU A 154 -10.29 -18.69 -19.00
C LEU A 154 -9.43 -19.44 -20.03
N LEU A 155 -8.12 -19.15 -20.04
CA LEU A 155 -7.16 -19.68 -21.01
C LEU A 155 -5.90 -20.15 -20.26
N ALA A 156 -5.78 -21.45 -20.03
CA ALA A 156 -4.67 -22.06 -19.27
C ALA A 156 -3.25 -21.62 -19.73
N PRO A 157 -2.93 -21.41 -21.03
CA PRO A 157 -1.61 -20.92 -21.45
C PRO A 157 -1.21 -19.55 -20.88
N LEU A 158 -2.16 -18.74 -20.42
CA LEU A 158 -1.86 -17.45 -19.77
C LEU A 158 -1.20 -17.63 -18.39
N TRP A 159 -1.40 -18.77 -17.73
CA TRP A 159 -0.68 -19.09 -16.50
C TRP A 159 0.80 -19.36 -16.75
N ASP A 160 1.18 -19.97 -17.88
CA ASP A 160 2.58 -20.18 -18.24
C ASP A 160 3.27 -18.83 -18.51
N LEU A 161 2.54 -17.90 -19.16
CA LEU A 161 3.02 -16.53 -19.34
C LEU A 161 3.12 -15.78 -18.00
N ALA A 162 2.15 -15.94 -17.11
CA ALA A 162 2.22 -15.37 -15.77
C ALA A 162 3.41 -15.93 -14.98
N ALA A 163 3.63 -17.23 -15.04
CA ALA A 163 4.76 -17.89 -14.38
C ALA A 163 6.10 -17.37 -14.91
N SER A 164 6.24 -17.22 -16.23
CA SER A 164 7.45 -16.65 -16.83
C SER A 164 7.66 -15.18 -16.44
N ALA A 165 6.59 -14.39 -16.35
CA ALA A 165 6.65 -13.01 -15.90
C ALA A 165 7.05 -12.92 -14.41
N ILE A 166 6.58 -13.83 -13.57
CA ILE A 166 6.99 -13.95 -12.15
C ILE A 166 8.47 -14.33 -12.07
N ALA A 167 8.93 -15.31 -12.84
CA ALA A 167 10.33 -15.72 -12.86
C ALA A 167 11.26 -14.57 -13.28
N ALA A 168 10.89 -13.80 -14.30
CA ALA A 168 11.65 -12.63 -14.73
C ALA A 168 11.69 -11.54 -13.65
N MET A 169 10.58 -11.31 -12.97
CA MET A 169 10.53 -10.37 -11.83
C MET A 169 11.41 -10.86 -10.67
N ALA A 170 11.33 -12.14 -10.32
CA ALA A 170 12.13 -12.73 -9.25
C ALA A 170 13.63 -12.56 -9.53
N LEU A 171 14.07 -12.89 -10.75
CA LEU A 171 15.46 -12.68 -11.16
C LEU A 171 15.90 -11.22 -11.02
N CYS A 172 15.04 -10.27 -11.42
CA CYS A 172 15.35 -8.84 -11.28
C CYS A 172 15.47 -8.42 -9.81
N LEU A 173 14.58 -8.90 -8.94
CA LEU A 173 14.63 -8.62 -7.50
C LEU A 173 15.82 -9.28 -6.82
N GLU A 174 16.20 -10.50 -7.22
CA GLU A 174 17.41 -11.18 -6.74
C GLU A 174 18.68 -10.41 -7.11
N LEU A 175 18.77 -9.89 -8.34
CA LEU A 175 19.89 -9.02 -8.76
C LEU A 175 19.96 -7.74 -7.94
N LEU A 176 18.81 -7.13 -7.64
CA LEU A 176 18.75 -5.95 -6.78
C LEU A 176 19.14 -6.28 -5.33
N ALA A 177 18.72 -7.43 -4.82
CA ALA A 177 19.04 -7.89 -3.47
C ALA A 177 20.52 -8.28 -3.31
N ALA A 178 21.17 -8.71 -4.39
CA ALA A 178 22.60 -9.03 -4.41
C ALA A 178 23.51 -7.82 -4.39
N LEU A 179 22.97 -6.59 -4.55
CA LEU A 179 23.78 -5.37 -4.48
C LEU A 179 24.33 -5.19 -3.06
N PRO A 180 25.61 -4.76 -2.92
CA PRO A 180 26.17 -4.40 -1.63
C PRO A 180 25.33 -3.28 -1.00
N TYR A 181 24.99 -3.42 0.27
CA TYR A 181 24.11 -2.48 1.00
C TYR A 181 22.65 -2.44 0.53
N ALA A 182 22.15 -3.47 -0.16
CA ALA A 182 20.74 -3.57 -0.54
C ALA A 182 19.80 -3.41 0.67
N THR A 183 20.22 -3.97 1.80
CA THR A 183 19.56 -3.79 3.10
C THR A 183 20.60 -3.32 4.13
N VAL A 184 20.23 -2.30 4.90
CA VAL A 184 21.02 -1.81 6.02
C VAL A 184 20.33 -2.25 7.32
N SER A 185 21.00 -3.11 8.08
CA SER A 185 20.57 -3.48 9.43
C SER A 185 21.13 -2.46 10.42
N VAL A 186 20.26 -1.97 11.28
CA VAL A 186 20.62 -1.02 12.33
C VAL A 186 20.30 -1.66 13.68
N ALA A 187 21.13 -1.43 14.68
CA ALA A 187 20.82 -1.85 16.04
C ALA A 187 19.43 -1.34 16.45
N GLN A 188 18.67 -2.17 17.17
CA GLN A 188 17.29 -1.83 17.54
C GLN A 188 17.25 -0.47 18.24
N ALA A 189 16.57 0.46 17.61
CA ALA A 189 16.34 1.76 18.20
C ALA A 189 15.41 1.62 19.43
N PRO A 190 15.63 2.40 20.48
CA PRO A 190 14.72 2.42 21.62
C PRO A 190 13.32 2.86 21.14
N LEU A 191 12.27 2.32 21.75
CA LEU A 191 10.87 2.55 21.34
C LEU A 191 10.51 4.04 21.19
N TRP A 192 11.02 4.89 22.08
CA TRP A 192 10.79 6.33 22.00
C TRP A 192 11.35 6.96 20.71
N ALA A 193 12.52 6.50 20.24
CA ALA A 193 13.11 7.01 19.00
C ALA A 193 12.33 6.55 17.78
N GLY A 194 11.81 5.30 17.78
CA GLY A 194 10.92 4.79 16.74
C GLY A 194 9.62 5.57 16.66
N ILE A 195 8.97 5.82 17.81
CA ILE A 195 7.73 6.63 17.89
C ILE A 195 8.01 8.05 17.41
N ALA A 196 9.08 8.70 17.87
CA ALA A 196 9.46 10.05 17.45
C ALA A 196 9.72 10.09 15.93
N GLY A 197 10.36 9.08 15.37
CA GLY A 197 10.59 8.95 13.93
C GLY A 197 9.28 8.85 13.13
N VAL A 198 8.33 8.03 13.57
CA VAL A 198 7.01 7.90 12.93
C VAL A 198 6.23 9.21 13.01
N VAL A 199 6.18 9.84 14.21
CA VAL A 199 5.51 11.14 14.38
C VAL A 199 6.18 12.20 13.51
N GLY A 200 7.51 12.28 13.48
CA GLY A 200 8.25 13.20 12.63
C GLY A 200 7.98 12.98 11.14
N ALA A 201 7.94 11.73 10.68
CA ALA A 201 7.62 11.39 9.29
C ALA A 201 6.19 11.82 8.93
N VAL A 202 5.21 11.57 9.80
CA VAL A 202 3.82 12.01 9.59
C VAL A 202 3.73 13.54 9.53
N LEU A 203 4.40 14.25 10.43
CA LEU A 203 4.41 15.72 10.42
C LEU A 203 5.04 16.30 9.16
N LEU A 204 6.14 15.72 8.68
CA LEU A 204 6.78 16.12 7.42
C LEU A 204 5.87 15.90 6.22
N VAL A 205 5.15 14.79 6.21
CA VAL A 205 4.24 14.43 5.12
C VAL A 205 2.98 15.32 5.12
N MET A 206 2.48 15.70 6.28
CA MET A 206 1.30 16.55 6.41
C MET A 206 1.52 17.99 5.93
N GLN A 207 2.74 18.36 5.51
CA GLN A 207 3.05 19.71 5.02
C GLN A 207 2.40 20.81 5.86
N LEU A 208 2.57 20.75 7.18
CA LEU A 208 2.07 21.81 8.04
C LEU A 208 2.60 23.15 7.54
N PRO A 209 1.73 24.17 7.35
CA PRO A 209 2.19 25.48 6.93
C PRO A 209 3.18 26.02 7.96
N TRP A 210 4.40 26.28 7.54
CA TRP A 210 5.48 26.85 8.37
C TRP A 210 5.24 28.33 8.70
N SER A 211 3.99 28.80 8.60
CA SER A 211 3.57 30.15 8.99
C SER A 211 2.99 30.11 10.40
N LEU A 212 3.86 30.03 11.37
CA LEU A 212 3.62 30.48 12.75
C LEU A 212 4.61 31.57 13.07
#